data_bc69d874663e33904f4f17a89ad62677
#
_entry.id   bc69d874663e33904f4f17a89ad62677
#
_cell.length_a   1.000
_cell.length_b   1.000
_cell.length_c   1.000
_cell.angle_alpha   90.00
_cell.angle_beta   90.00
_cell.angle_gamma   90.00
#
_symmetry.space_group_name_H-M   'P 1'
#
loop_
_entity.id
_entity.type
_entity.pdbx_description
1 polymer ?
#
loop_
_entity_poly.entity_id
_entity_poly.type
_entity_poly.pdbx_seq_one_letter_code
_entity_poly.pdbx_strand_id
1 'polypeptide(L)'
;IGVDISPVMIKVVDAAVQKAYGGERKISWMEVYAGEKATQVYDQDTWLPQETLDAVKDYVVSIKGPLTTPVGGGIRSLNVALRQQLDLYVCLRPVRWFEGVPSPVKKPGDVDMTIFRENSEDIYAGIEWKAGSPEATKVIKFLKEEMGVTKIRFDQDCGIGVKPVSKEGTKRLARKALQ
;
A
#
# COMPACT_ATOMS: atom_id res chain seq x y z
N ILE A 1 -15.47 6.45 -3.16
CA ILE A 1 -14.42 7.43 -3.55
C ILE A 1 -13.63 6.93 -4.77
N GLY A 2 -13.09 5.70 -4.78
CA GLY A 2 -12.33 5.16 -5.93
C GLY A 2 -13.17 5.10 -7.20
N VAL A 3 -14.41 4.70 -7.08
CA VAL A 3 -15.39 4.61 -8.18
C VAL A 3 -15.68 5.98 -8.80
N ASP A 4 -15.61 7.04 -8.01
CA ASP A 4 -15.89 8.41 -8.48
C ASP A 4 -14.64 9.05 -9.07
N ILE A 5 -13.49 8.89 -8.40
CA ILE A 5 -12.23 9.56 -8.77
C ILE A 5 -11.60 8.93 -10.02
N SER A 6 -11.58 7.61 -10.14
CA SER A 6 -10.87 6.92 -11.22
C SER A 6 -11.39 7.29 -12.61
N PRO A 7 -12.71 7.36 -12.89
CA PRO A 7 -13.23 7.80 -14.18
C PRO A 7 -12.88 9.26 -14.52
N VAL A 8 -12.87 10.13 -13.51
CA VAL A 8 -12.49 11.54 -13.70
C VAL A 8 -11.01 11.65 -14.03
N MET A 9 -10.15 10.91 -13.34
CA MET A 9 -8.72 10.85 -13.60
C MET A 9 -8.44 10.39 -15.03
N ILE A 10 -9.09 9.32 -15.50
CA ILE A 10 -8.97 8.81 -16.89
C ILE A 10 -9.31 9.93 -17.90
N LYS A 11 -10.44 10.62 -17.70
CA LYS A 11 -10.84 11.73 -18.60
C LYS A 11 -9.79 12.85 -18.64
N VAL A 12 -9.22 13.22 -17.49
CA VAL A 12 -8.19 14.26 -17.42
C VAL A 12 -6.91 13.81 -18.13
N VAL A 13 -6.48 12.58 -17.93
CA VAL A 13 -5.29 12.02 -18.58
C VAL A 13 -5.49 11.92 -20.09
N ASP A 14 -6.64 11.43 -20.54
CA ASP A 14 -6.95 11.34 -21.98
C ASP A 14 -6.99 12.72 -22.64
N ALA A 15 -7.58 13.71 -21.99
CA ALA A 15 -7.57 15.09 -22.48
C ALA A 15 -6.16 15.69 -22.54
N ALA A 16 -5.30 15.38 -21.57
CA ALA A 16 -3.91 15.82 -21.55
C ALA A 16 -3.11 15.16 -22.71
N VAL A 17 -3.28 13.85 -22.91
CA VAL A 17 -2.64 13.11 -24.02
C VAL A 17 -3.11 13.64 -25.37
N GLN A 18 -4.42 13.86 -25.54
CA GLN A 18 -4.99 14.44 -26.75
C GLN A 18 -4.39 15.83 -27.03
N LYS A 19 -4.29 16.68 -26.02
CA LYS A 19 -3.69 18.02 -26.14
C LYS A 19 -2.21 17.98 -26.48
N ALA A 20 -1.45 17.04 -25.88
CA ALA A 20 -0.01 16.95 -26.05
C ALA A 20 0.39 16.35 -27.42
N TYR A 21 -0.39 15.43 -27.95
CA TYR A 21 -0.06 14.65 -29.13
C TYR A 21 -1.01 14.83 -30.30
N GLY A 22 -1.98 15.74 -30.24
CA GLY A 22 -2.88 16.05 -31.36
C GLY A 22 -3.71 14.88 -31.89
N GLY A 23 -3.86 13.80 -31.09
CA GLY A 23 -4.55 12.57 -31.50
C GLY A 23 -3.65 11.48 -32.08
N GLU A 24 -2.35 11.73 -32.26
CA GLU A 24 -1.40 10.72 -32.79
C GLU A 24 -1.14 9.59 -31.78
N ARG A 25 -1.38 9.84 -30.49
CA ARG A 25 -1.18 8.87 -29.40
C ARG A 25 -2.41 8.79 -28.52
N LYS A 26 -2.68 7.61 -28.01
CA LYS A 26 -3.73 7.36 -27.03
C LYS A 26 -3.28 6.31 -26.00
N ILE A 27 -3.90 6.32 -24.84
CA ILE A 27 -3.78 5.25 -23.86
C ILE A 27 -4.95 4.30 -24.05
N SER A 28 -4.66 2.99 -24.18
CA SER A 28 -5.69 1.96 -24.15
C SER A 28 -5.84 1.47 -22.70
N TRP A 29 -6.98 1.78 -22.11
CA TRP A 29 -7.28 1.42 -20.74
C TRP A 29 -7.87 0.02 -20.65
N MET A 30 -7.40 -0.76 -19.67
CA MET A 30 -8.02 -2.01 -19.23
C MET A 30 -8.48 -1.84 -17.80
N GLU A 31 -9.76 -2.05 -17.53
CA GLU A 31 -10.31 -2.00 -16.18
C GLU A 31 -10.24 -3.38 -15.54
N VAL A 32 -9.66 -3.45 -14.35
CA VAL A 32 -9.67 -4.61 -13.46
C VAL A 32 -10.16 -4.20 -12.08
N TYR A 33 -10.70 -5.14 -11.32
CA TYR A 33 -11.46 -4.84 -10.13
C TYR A 33 -10.73 -5.22 -8.85
N ALA A 34 -10.84 -4.38 -7.83
CA ALA A 34 -10.38 -4.62 -6.48
C ALA A 34 -11.29 -3.89 -5.48
N GLY A 35 -11.44 -4.43 -4.28
CA GLY A 35 -12.28 -3.87 -3.23
C GLY A 35 -13.76 -4.17 -3.46
N GLU A 36 -14.63 -3.30 -2.97
CA GLU A 36 -16.09 -3.49 -3.01
C GLU A 36 -16.62 -3.71 -4.43
N LYS A 37 -16.04 -3.05 -5.44
CA LYS A 37 -16.46 -3.27 -6.82
C LYS A 37 -16.17 -4.70 -7.29
N ALA A 38 -15.10 -5.32 -6.83
CA ALA A 38 -14.80 -6.72 -7.15
C ALA A 38 -15.87 -7.66 -6.55
N THR A 39 -16.33 -7.41 -5.32
CA THR A 39 -17.38 -8.26 -4.70
C THR A 39 -18.74 -8.14 -5.40
N GLN A 40 -18.97 -7.06 -6.13
CA GLN A 40 -20.19 -6.87 -6.93
C GLN A 40 -20.11 -7.57 -8.30
N VAL A 41 -18.90 -7.69 -8.86
CA VAL A 41 -18.67 -8.25 -10.20
C VAL A 41 -18.46 -9.77 -10.14
N TYR A 42 -17.76 -10.26 -9.13
CA TYR A 42 -17.45 -11.69 -8.97
C TYR A 42 -18.39 -12.36 -7.95
N ASP A 43 -18.05 -12.26 -6.67
CA ASP A 43 -18.82 -12.79 -5.55
C ASP A 43 -18.50 -12.02 -4.27
N GLN A 44 -19.32 -12.18 -3.22
CA GLN A 44 -19.22 -11.40 -1.99
C GLN A 44 -17.88 -11.54 -1.24
N ASP A 45 -17.16 -12.63 -1.47
CA ASP A 45 -15.89 -12.94 -0.79
C ASP A 45 -14.66 -12.54 -1.61
N THR A 46 -14.84 -12.23 -2.89
CA THR A 46 -13.74 -11.89 -3.81
C THR A 46 -13.42 -10.39 -3.80
N TRP A 47 -12.58 -9.98 -2.86
CA TRP A 47 -12.11 -8.59 -2.74
C TRP A 47 -10.92 -8.24 -3.63
N LEU A 48 -10.10 -9.21 -3.99
CA LEU A 48 -8.93 -9.06 -4.84
C LEU A 48 -8.77 -10.28 -5.73
N PRO A 49 -9.38 -10.28 -6.92
CA PRO A 49 -9.29 -11.38 -7.86
C PRO A 49 -7.85 -11.66 -8.29
N GLN A 50 -7.50 -12.92 -8.51
CA GLN A 50 -6.17 -13.31 -8.99
C GLN A 50 -5.88 -12.69 -10.36
N GLU A 51 -6.86 -12.65 -11.25
CA GLU A 51 -6.71 -12.04 -12.57
C GLU A 51 -6.35 -10.55 -12.53
N THR A 52 -6.80 -9.81 -11.48
CA THR A 52 -6.38 -8.43 -11.27
C THR A 52 -4.89 -8.35 -10.97
N LEU A 53 -4.37 -9.26 -10.15
CA LEU A 53 -2.94 -9.32 -9.84
C LEU A 53 -2.12 -9.70 -11.06
N ASP A 54 -2.60 -10.66 -11.85
CA ASP A 54 -1.94 -11.13 -13.06
C ASP A 54 -1.90 -10.00 -14.12
N ALA A 55 -3.01 -9.31 -14.33
CA ALA A 55 -3.07 -8.17 -15.24
C ALA A 55 -2.10 -7.05 -14.80
N VAL A 56 -2.05 -6.71 -13.51
CA VAL A 56 -1.11 -5.69 -13.00
C VAL A 56 0.35 -6.10 -13.22
N LYS A 57 0.68 -7.38 -13.10
CA LYS A 57 2.03 -7.89 -13.39
C LYS A 57 2.36 -7.83 -14.87
N ASP A 58 1.44 -8.27 -15.71
CA ASP A 58 1.64 -8.38 -17.16
C ASP A 58 1.76 -7.01 -17.83
N TYR A 59 0.92 -6.05 -17.44
CA TYR A 59 0.93 -4.70 -18.00
C TYR A 59 1.93 -3.75 -17.35
N VAL A 60 2.55 -4.13 -16.23
CA VAL A 60 3.60 -3.39 -15.51
C VAL A 60 3.16 -2.04 -14.95
N VAL A 61 2.41 -1.24 -15.71
CA VAL A 61 1.92 0.08 -15.30
C VAL A 61 0.43 -0.01 -15.00
N SER A 62 0.05 0.36 -13.79
CA SER A 62 -1.35 0.39 -13.36
C SER A 62 -1.64 1.62 -12.52
N ILE A 63 -2.88 2.08 -12.59
CA ILE A 63 -3.38 3.18 -11.78
C ILE A 63 -4.51 2.64 -10.90
N LYS A 64 -4.41 2.91 -9.61
CA LYS A 64 -5.37 2.46 -8.62
C LYS A 64 -6.01 3.66 -7.91
N GLY A 65 -7.33 3.66 -7.86
CA GLY A 65 -8.08 4.57 -7.00
C GLY A 65 -7.93 4.24 -5.51
N PRO A 66 -8.43 5.09 -4.61
CA PRO A 66 -8.49 4.79 -3.19
C PRO A 66 -9.30 3.53 -2.91
N LEU A 67 -8.79 2.65 -2.07
CA LEU A 67 -9.48 1.47 -1.56
C LEU A 67 -9.76 1.63 -0.07
N THR A 68 -11.00 1.35 0.33
CA THR A 68 -11.40 1.27 1.73
C THR A 68 -11.27 -0.18 2.18
N THR A 69 -10.62 -0.40 3.33
CA THR A 69 -10.61 -1.72 3.97
C THR A 69 -11.77 -1.77 4.96
N PRO A 70 -12.66 -2.77 4.88
CA PRO A 70 -13.74 -2.93 5.86
C PRO A 70 -13.19 -3.02 7.28
N VAL A 71 -13.78 -2.27 8.21
CA VAL A 71 -13.40 -2.32 9.61
C VAL A 71 -14.15 -3.48 10.29
N GLY A 72 -13.44 -4.35 10.99
CA GLY A 72 -14.03 -5.40 11.82
C GLY A 72 -14.24 -6.77 11.16
N GLY A 73 -13.94 -6.92 9.86
CA GLY A 73 -14.17 -8.17 9.12
C GLY A 73 -13.01 -9.15 9.05
N GLY A 74 -11.90 -8.92 9.75
CA GLY A 74 -10.70 -9.79 9.64
C GLY A 74 -9.99 -9.71 8.29
N ILE A 75 -10.47 -8.87 7.37
CA ILE A 75 -9.88 -8.67 6.05
C ILE A 75 -8.65 -7.79 6.19
N ARG A 76 -7.49 -8.30 5.78
CA ARG A 76 -6.26 -7.49 5.68
C ARG A 76 -6.47 -6.35 4.69
N SER A 77 -5.80 -5.24 4.94
CA SER A 77 -5.78 -4.11 4.01
C SER A 77 -5.42 -4.57 2.60
N LEU A 78 -6.33 -4.36 1.65
CA LEU A 78 -6.11 -4.68 0.24
C LEU A 78 -4.87 -3.98 -0.33
N ASN A 79 -4.55 -2.78 0.19
CA ASN A 79 -3.33 -2.07 -0.19
C ASN A 79 -2.08 -2.84 0.27
N VAL A 80 -2.10 -3.44 1.46
CA VAL A 80 -1.00 -4.28 1.95
C VAL A 80 -0.89 -5.55 1.13
N ALA A 81 -2.01 -6.19 0.80
CA ALA A 81 -2.04 -7.37 -0.04
C ALA A 81 -1.41 -7.11 -1.43
N LEU A 82 -1.80 -6.02 -2.09
CA LEU A 82 -1.21 -5.60 -3.37
C LEU A 82 0.30 -5.39 -3.26
N ARG A 83 0.77 -4.69 -2.23
CA ARG A 83 2.20 -4.42 -2.02
C ARG A 83 3.01 -5.69 -1.85
N GLN A 84 2.49 -6.66 -1.10
CA GLN A 84 3.18 -7.93 -0.83
C GLN A 84 3.15 -8.86 -2.05
N GLN A 85 1.98 -9.05 -2.67
CA GLN A 85 1.83 -10.00 -3.77
C GLN A 85 2.48 -9.53 -5.07
N LEU A 86 2.64 -8.23 -5.24
CA LEU A 86 3.32 -7.62 -6.39
C LEU A 86 4.77 -7.19 -6.06
N ASP A 87 5.27 -7.47 -4.87
CA ASP A 87 6.58 -7.04 -4.35
C ASP A 87 6.87 -5.55 -4.58
N LEU A 88 5.89 -4.70 -4.27
CA LEU A 88 6.02 -3.25 -4.39
C LEU A 88 6.80 -2.69 -3.19
N TYR A 89 8.09 -2.92 -3.15
CA TYR A 89 8.94 -2.62 -1.98
C TYR A 89 9.26 -1.13 -1.79
N VAL A 90 9.02 -0.29 -2.78
CA VAL A 90 9.25 1.16 -2.71
C VAL A 90 7.95 1.92 -2.88
N CYS A 91 7.60 2.76 -1.92
CA CYS A 91 6.61 3.80 -2.10
C CYS A 91 7.34 5.12 -2.41
N LEU A 92 7.33 5.52 -3.67
CA LEU A 92 7.97 6.73 -4.16
C LEU A 92 6.99 7.91 -4.06
N ARG A 93 7.38 8.96 -3.36
CA ARG A 93 6.55 10.15 -3.16
C ARG A 93 7.33 11.43 -3.46
N PRO A 94 7.26 11.95 -4.70
CA PRO A 94 7.74 13.28 -5.00
C PRO A 94 6.89 14.31 -4.26
N VAL A 95 7.53 15.25 -3.58
CA VAL A 95 6.88 16.31 -2.82
C VAL A 95 7.49 17.63 -3.25
N ARG A 96 6.71 18.47 -3.90
CA ARG A 96 7.08 19.82 -4.26
C ARG A 96 5.88 20.74 -4.13
N TRP A 97 6.17 22.01 -3.92
CA TRP A 97 5.12 23.03 -3.88
C TRP A 97 4.79 23.52 -5.29
N PHE A 98 3.54 23.89 -5.50
CA PHE A 98 3.05 24.51 -6.72
C PHE A 98 2.58 25.93 -6.40
N GLU A 99 2.93 26.90 -7.23
CA GLU A 99 2.55 28.28 -7.08
C GLU A 99 1.02 28.42 -7.00
N GLY A 100 0.57 29.30 -6.09
CA GLY A 100 -0.86 29.51 -5.81
C GLY A 100 -1.50 28.55 -4.81
N VAL A 101 -0.79 27.49 -4.38
CA VAL A 101 -1.30 26.55 -3.38
C VAL A 101 -0.92 27.03 -1.96
N PRO A 102 -1.90 27.18 -1.04
CA PRO A 102 -1.62 27.50 0.37
C PRO A 102 -0.66 26.46 0.99
N SER A 103 0.28 26.94 1.81
CA SER A 103 1.24 26.08 2.48
C SER A 103 1.49 26.53 3.93
N PRO A 104 1.61 25.60 4.90
CA PRO A 104 2.00 25.93 6.27
C PRO A 104 3.51 26.21 6.40
N VAL A 105 4.30 25.97 5.36
CA VAL A 105 5.74 26.16 5.35
C VAL A 105 6.08 27.60 5.01
N LYS A 106 7.07 28.21 5.71
CA LYS A 106 7.45 29.60 5.52
C LYS A 106 8.01 29.91 4.12
N LYS A 107 8.75 28.96 3.52
CA LYS A 107 9.34 29.08 2.18
C LYS A 107 8.97 27.84 1.36
N PRO A 108 7.72 27.74 0.91
CA PRO A 108 7.26 26.54 0.22
C PRO A 108 7.97 26.31 -1.13
N GLY A 109 8.43 27.35 -1.80
CA GLY A 109 9.19 27.25 -3.05
C GLY A 109 10.52 26.51 -2.93
N ASP A 110 11.08 26.39 -1.72
CA ASP A 110 12.32 25.66 -1.46
C ASP A 110 12.04 24.12 -1.29
N VAL A 111 10.79 23.70 -1.31
CA VAL A 111 10.41 22.29 -1.13
C VAL A 111 10.38 21.59 -2.48
N ASP A 112 11.42 20.79 -2.75
CA ASP A 112 11.48 19.83 -3.85
C ASP A 112 12.26 18.61 -3.37
N MET A 113 11.55 17.57 -2.95
CA MET A 113 12.15 16.36 -2.41
C MET A 113 11.42 15.11 -2.87
N THR A 114 12.11 13.98 -2.87
CA THR A 114 11.50 12.67 -3.12
C THR A 114 11.68 11.78 -1.91
N ILE A 115 10.57 11.29 -1.36
CA ILE A 115 10.57 10.38 -0.21
C ILE A 115 10.49 8.95 -0.74
N PHE A 116 11.47 8.12 -0.38
CA PHE A 116 11.48 6.68 -0.60
C PHE A 116 11.07 5.99 0.69
N ARG A 117 9.90 5.38 0.70
CA ARG A 117 9.33 4.75 1.89
C ARG A 117 9.33 3.23 1.75
N GLU A 118 9.76 2.54 2.82
CA GLU A 118 9.60 1.09 2.96
C GLU A 118 8.11 0.71 2.89
N ASN A 119 7.83 -0.39 2.20
CA ASN A 119 6.47 -0.74 1.86
C ASN A 119 6.14 -2.24 2.01
N SER A 120 7.12 -3.10 2.25
CA SER A 120 6.97 -4.57 2.28
C SER A 120 7.40 -5.23 3.59
N GLU A 121 8.37 -4.65 4.28
CA GLU A 121 8.84 -5.10 5.60
C GLU A 121 8.30 -4.21 6.73
N ASP A 122 8.92 -4.26 7.89
CA ASP A 122 8.54 -3.52 9.10
C ASP A 122 7.13 -3.95 9.56
N ILE A 123 6.34 -3.02 10.05
CA ILE A 123 4.94 -3.26 10.43
C ILE A 123 4.05 -3.68 9.26
N TYR A 124 4.49 -3.42 8.02
CA TYR A 124 3.76 -3.80 6.81
C TYR A 124 3.88 -5.28 6.45
N ALA A 125 4.77 -6.03 7.10
CA ALA A 125 4.84 -7.48 6.96
C ALA A 125 3.55 -8.17 7.45
N GLY A 126 2.79 -7.52 8.34
CA GLY A 126 1.50 -8.00 8.83
C GLY A 126 1.62 -9.31 9.63
N ILE A 127 2.72 -9.50 10.34
CA ILE A 127 2.93 -10.64 11.23
C ILE A 127 2.40 -10.22 12.60
N GLU A 128 1.14 -10.57 12.86
CA GLU A 128 0.47 -10.12 14.09
C GLU A 128 -0.57 -11.14 14.56
N TRP A 129 -0.79 -11.15 15.86
CA TRP A 129 -1.80 -11.98 16.53
C TRP A 129 -2.66 -11.14 17.44
N LYS A 130 -3.96 -11.39 17.37
CA LYS A 130 -4.97 -10.65 18.14
C LYS A 130 -4.81 -10.92 19.62
N ALA A 131 -5.05 -9.88 20.44
CA ALA A 131 -5.13 -10.00 21.89
C ALA A 131 -6.11 -11.10 22.32
N GLY A 132 -5.74 -11.89 23.31
CA GLY A 132 -6.53 -13.01 23.82
C GLY A 132 -6.55 -14.25 22.92
N SER A 133 -5.85 -14.25 21.78
CA SER A 133 -5.73 -15.46 20.95
C SER A 133 -4.72 -16.46 21.54
N PRO A 134 -4.92 -17.79 21.32
CA PRO A 134 -3.95 -18.80 21.75
C PRO A 134 -2.55 -18.57 21.19
N GLU A 135 -2.47 -18.08 19.95
CA GLU A 135 -1.21 -17.78 19.26
C GLU A 135 -0.50 -16.60 19.92
N ALA A 136 -1.21 -15.52 20.25
CA ALA A 136 -0.63 -14.37 20.98
C ALA A 136 -0.08 -14.82 22.34
N THR A 137 -0.84 -15.62 23.08
CA THR A 137 -0.40 -16.19 24.38
C THR A 137 0.86 -17.03 24.22
N LYS A 138 0.94 -17.87 23.18
CA LYS A 138 2.11 -18.71 22.89
C LYS A 138 3.36 -17.87 22.57
N VAL A 139 3.19 -16.82 21.77
CA VAL A 139 4.30 -15.90 21.42
C VAL A 139 4.76 -15.12 22.64
N ILE A 140 3.83 -14.60 23.44
CA ILE A 140 4.16 -13.88 24.69
C ILE A 140 4.95 -14.78 25.64
N LYS A 141 4.49 -16.02 25.83
CA LYS A 141 5.18 -17.01 26.67
C LYS A 141 6.60 -17.26 26.17
N PHE A 142 6.78 -17.52 24.90
CA PHE A 142 8.10 -17.71 24.27
C PHE A 142 9.01 -16.50 24.49
N LEU A 143 8.52 -15.28 24.24
CA LEU A 143 9.29 -14.06 24.43
C LEU A 143 9.74 -13.87 25.90
N LYS A 144 8.88 -14.22 26.86
CA LYS A 144 9.18 -14.07 28.30
C LYS A 144 10.12 -15.17 28.81
N GLU A 145 9.82 -16.43 28.51
CA GLU A 145 10.50 -17.60 29.06
C GLU A 145 11.79 -17.93 28.33
N GLU A 146 11.80 -17.88 27.00
CA GLU A 146 12.95 -18.27 26.19
C GLU A 146 13.85 -17.09 25.82
N MET A 147 13.25 -15.92 25.56
CA MET A 147 13.99 -14.73 25.12
C MET A 147 14.25 -13.72 26.27
N GLY A 148 13.79 -13.99 27.48
CA GLY A 148 14.00 -13.12 28.64
C GLY A 148 13.36 -11.73 28.55
N VAL A 149 12.31 -11.57 27.74
CA VAL A 149 11.64 -10.28 27.56
C VAL A 149 10.82 -9.93 28.82
N THR A 150 11.18 -8.84 29.49
CA THR A 150 10.50 -8.36 30.70
C THR A 150 9.60 -7.15 30.45
N LYS A 151 9.63 -6.58 29.27
CA LYS A 151 8.95 -5.31 28.95
C LYS A 151 7.45 -5.45 28.60
N ILE A 152 6.93 -6.66 28.47
CA ILE A 152 5.50 -6.90 28.27
C ILE A 152 4.79 -6.77 29.63
N ARG A 153 4.18 -5.61 29.86
CA ARG A 153 3.59 -5.25 31.17
C ARG A 153 2.23 -5.92 31.42
N PHE A 154 1.42 -6.06 30.40
CA PHE A 154 0.05 -6.58 30.45
C PHE A 154 -0.07 -7.71 29.43
N ASP A 155 0.16 -8.94 29.85
CA ASP A 155 0.29 -10.09 28.98
C ASP A 155 -1.03 -10.84 28.72
N GLN A 156 -2.04 -10.65 29.55
CA GLN A 156 -3.30 -11.39 29.45
C GLN A 156 -4.23 -10.89 28.34
N ASP A 157 -4.15 -9.59 28.02
CA ASP A 157 -4.96 -8.98 26.95
C ASP A 157 -4.07 -8.14 26.04
N CYS A 158 -3.01 -8.75 25.56
CA CYS A 158 -2.02 -8.12 24.71
C CYS A 158 -1.98 -8.76 23.33
N GLY A 159 -2.16 -7.96 22.28
CA GLY A 159 -1.83 -8.36 20.92
C GLY A 159 -0.34 -8.25 20.67
N ILE A 160 0.21 -9.09 19.79
CA ILE A 160 1.63 -9.10 19.43
C ILE A 160 1.77 -8.87 17.95
N GLY A 161 2.69 -7.97 17.59
CA GLY A 161 3.16 -7.77 16.23
C GLY A 161 4.66 -7.97 16.12
N VAL A 162 5.11 -8.63 15.07
CA VAL A 162 6.53 -8.80 14.76
C VAL A 162 6.93 -7.86 13.63
N LYS A 163 8.01 -7.16 13.84
CA LYS A 163 8.57 -6.18 12.93
C LYS A 163 9.90 -6.71 12.34
N PRO A 164 9.86 -7.45 11.22
CA PRO A 164 11.08 -7.87 10.55
C PRO A 164 11.73 -6.70 9.83
N VAL A 165 13.05 -6.58 9.97
CA VAL A 165 13.87 -5.61 9.24
C VAL A 165 15.09 -6.33 8.74
N SER A 166 15.18 -6.56 7.43
CA SER A 166 16.27 -7.30 6.83
C SER A 166 17.33 -6.38 6.22
N LYS A 167 18.55 -6.89 6.15
CA LYS A 167 19.65 -6.21 5.47
C LYS A 167 19.38 -6.06 3.97
N GLU A 168 18.80 -7.07 3.33
CA GLU A 168 18.50 -7.02 1.90
C GLU A 168 17.32 -6.11 1.58
N GLY A 169 16.25 -6.12 2.37
CA GLY A 169 15.14 -5.17 2.24
C GLY A 169 15.63 -3.73 2.35
N THR A 170 16.43 -3.43 3.37
CA THR A 170 17.04 -2.10 3.56
C THR A 170 17.92 -1.70 2.37
N LYS A 171 18.78 -2.60 1.89
CA LYS A 171 19.66 -2.31 0.75
C LYS A 171 18.91 -2.06 -0.55
N ARG A 172 17.86 -2.86 -0.85
CA ARG A 172 17.10 -2.66 -2.09
C ARG A 172 16.38 -1.32 -2.12
N LEU A 173 15.82 -0.87 -0.99
CA LEU A 173 15.24 0.45 -0.86
C LEU A 173 16.29 1.56 -1.03
N ALA A 174 17.44 1.45 -0.35
CA ALA A 174 18.54 2.42 -0.45
C ALA A 174 19.10 2.51 -1.87
N ARG A 175 19.33 1.36 -2.55
CA ARG A 175 19.79 1.35 -3.95
C ARG A 175 18.82 2.11 -4.85
N LYS A 176 17.51 1.91 -4.66
CA LYS A 176 16.48 2.60 -5.47
C LYS A 176 16.48 4.11 -5.23
N ALA A 177 16.78 4.53 -4.02
CA ALA A 177 16.89 5.97 -3.68
C ALA A 177 18.16 6.65 -4.22
N LEU A 178 19.20 5.86 -4.51
CA LEU A 178 20.48 6.37 -5.04
C LEU A 178 20.56 6.38 -6.58
N GLN A 179 19.63 5.71 -7.27
CA GLN A 179 19.48 5.69 -8.73
C GLN A 179 18.67 6.90 -9.24
#